data_416e9d9192b834342e3b17fa5f2f9874
#
_entry.id   416e9d9192b834342e3b17fa5f2f9874
#
_cell.length_a   1.000
_cell.length_b   1.000
_cell.length_c   1.000
_cell.angle_alpha   90.00
_cell.angle_beta   90.00
_cell.angle_gamma   90.00
#
_symmetry.space_group_name_H-M   'P 1'
#
loop_
_entity.id
_entity.type
_entity.pdbx_description
1 polymer ?
#
loop_
_entity_poly.entity_id
_entity_poly.type
_entity_poly.pdbx_seq_one_letter_code
_entity_poly.pdbx_strand_id
1 'polypeptide(L)'
;VNIEIPDFDIPDGGLHIRWPDDWIEQEHRLHNYKLKAVRAFARANKIDKLIIESPEAKLGIVTTGKSYLDVRQALEDLGITEEKAATIGIRLYKIGMPWPLEPAGVREFAEGLEEILVIEEKRPLIENQLKEELYNYPLNERPRIVGKLDEKQQPLQSAAGVLTATQIATVIASRIAQFDQGSEIQQQLRGIEAREAQLIQSKTDFARTPYFCSGCPHNTSTKVPEGSRATAGIGCHFMSVWMDRDTSTFTHMGAEGTPWIGQAAFTETKHIFANLGDGTYTHSGALAIRASAASGVNITYKILYNDAVAMTGGQPADGGFTVPQIAAQVAAEGAKQVRVCSDDPDKYPIGTKWPENSSIHHRDELDKVQKELREIEGLSVLIYDQTCAAEKRRRRKRGTMIDPPKRIFVNELVCEGC
;
A
#
# COMPACT_ATOMS: atom_id res chain seq x y z
N VAL A 1 9.08 -26.56 -9.66
CA VAL A 1 9.01 -25.69 -10.84
C VAL A 1 10.24 -25.98 -11.68
N ASN A 2 10.04 -26.48 -12.90
CA ASN A 2 11.15 -26.64 -13.85
C ASN A 2 11.35 -25.28 -14.50
N ILE A 3 12.57 -24.74 -14.41
CA ILE A 3 12.96 -23.49 -15.04
C ILE A 3 13.71 -23.83 -16.32
N GLU A 4 13.27 -23.26 -17.43
CA GLU A 4 13.93 -23.33 -18.71
C GLU A 4 14.82 -22.09 -18.88
N ILE A 5 16.11 -22.32 -19.13
CA ILE A 5 17.04 -21.24 -19.45
C ILE A 5 17.08 -21.15 -20.99
N PRO A 6 16.56 -20.07 -21.59
CA PRO A 6 16.55 -19.92 -23.02
C PRO A 6 17.98 -19.78 -23.58
N ASP A 7 18.18 -20.24 -24.80
CA ASP A 7 19.38 -19.89 -25.56
C ASP A 7 19.33 -18.38 -25.82
N PHE A 8 20.38 -17.68 -25.43
CA PHE A 8 20.43 -16.23 -25.49
C PHE A 8 21.88 -15.76 -25.66
N ASP A 9 22.08 -14.82 -26.55
CA ASP A 9 23.39 -14.21 -26.80
C ASP A 9 23.80 -13.36 -25.57
N ILE A 10 24.72 -13.88 -24.78
CA ILE A 10 25.24 -13.26 -23.57
C ILE A 10 26.55 -12.55 -23.91
N PRO A 11 26.70 -11.27 -23.54
CA PRO A 11 27.93 -10.53 -23.79
C PRO A 11 29.10 -11.10 -22.99
N ASP A 12 30.32 -10.87 -23.48
CA ASP A 12 31.55 -11.23 -22.76
C ASP A 12 31.51 -10.75 -21.31
N GLY A 13 31.79 -11.66 -20.38
CA GLY A 13 31.75 -11.41 -18.96
C GLY A 13 30.32 -11.43 -18.34
N GLY A 14 29.27 -11.84 -19.05
CA GLY A 14 27.93 -12.10 -18.53
C GLY A 14 27.06 -10.85 -18.30
N LEU A 15 25.93 -11.03 -17.62
CA LEU A 15 24.92 -9.99 -17.38
C LEU A 15 25.05 -9.28 -16.01
N HIS A 16 25.89 -9.78 -15.12
CA HIS A 16 26.05 -9.23 -13.79
C HIS A 16 26.79 -7.89 -13.74
N ILE A 17 26.67 -7.19 -12.63
CA ILE A 17 27.48 -6.00 -12.32
C ILE A 17 28.92 -6.47 -12.02
N ARG A 18 29.90 -5.76 -12.54
CA ARG A 18 31.33 -6.04 -12.37
C ARG A 18 31.92 -5.13 -11.28
N TRP A 19 33.13 -5.47 -10.84
CA TRP A 19 33.89 -4.62 -9.92
C TRP A 19 35.35 -4.50 -10.39
N PRO A 20 35.83 -3.31 -10.82
CA PRO A 20 35.03 -2.09 -11.10
C PRO A 20 34.14 -2.26 -12.33
N ASP A 21 33.10 -1.41 -12.46
CA ASP A 21 32.23 -1.38 -13.62
C ASP A 21 32.04 0.06 -14.10
N ASP A 22 32.05 0.25 -15.40
CA ASP A 22 31.74 1.53 -16.02
C ASP A 22 30.21 1.74 -16.10
N TRP A 23 29.74 2.91 -15.80
CA TRP A 23 28.30 3.22 -15.77
C TRP A 23 27.64 3.15 -17.15
N ILE A 24 28.34 3.64 -18.20
CA ILE A 24 27.84 3.59 -19.57
C ILE A 24 27.74 2.14 -20.06
N GLU A 25 28.75 1.32 -19.74
CA GLU A 25 28.72 -0.11 -20.06
C GLU A 25 27.63 -0.85 -19.29
N GLN A 26 27.29 -0.44 -18.06
CA GLN A 26 26.12 -0.97 -17.34
C GLN A 26 24.82 -0.66 -18.06
N GLU A 27 24.66 0.59 -18.56
CA GLU A 27 23.50 1.02 -19.29
C GLU A 27 23.38 0.30 -20.64
N HIS A 28 24.49 0.13 -21.38
CA HIS A 28 24.53 -0.69 -22.58
C HIS A 28 24.11 -2.14 -22.31
N ARG A 29 24.62 -2.76 -21.23
CA ARG A 29 24.23 -4.12 -20.86
C ARG A 29 22.75 -4.20 -20.48
N LEU A 30 22.21 -3.19 -19.81
CA LEU A 30 20.79 -3.15 -19.46
C LEU A 30 19.94 -3.17 -20.73
N HIS A 31 20.14 -2.22 -21.62
CA HIS A 31 19.27 -2.04 -22.78
C HIS A 31 19.49 -3.07 -23.88
N ASN A 32 20.74 -3.43 -24.16
CA ASN A 32 21.06 -4.30 -25.27
C ASN A 32 20.95 -5.80 -24.94
N TYR A 33 21.09 -6.17 -23.65
CA TYR A 33 21.13 -7.58 -23.25
C TYR A 33 20.14 -7.93 -22.15
N LYS A 34 20.14 -7.26 -20.98
CA LYS A 34 19.31 -7.68 -19.82
C LYS A 34 17.82 -7.62 -20.11
N LEU A 35 17.34 -6.53 -20.74
CA LEU A 35 15.92 -6.41 -21.09
C LEU A 35 15.49 -7.43 -22.14
N LYS A 36 16.38 -7.78 -23.07
CA LYS A 36 16.11 -8.85 -24.04
C LYS A 36 16.14 -10.23 -23.37
N ALA A 37 17.12 -10.48 -22.49
CA ALA A 37 17.25 -11.73 -21.76
C ALA A 37 16.03 -12.00 -20.87
N VAL A 38 15.50 -11.01 -20.17
CA VAL A 38 14.31 -11.18 -19.32
C VAL A 38 13.06 -11.48 -20.14
N ARG A 39 12.91 -10.88 -21.32
CA ARG A 39 11.82 -11.19 -22.26
C ARG A 39 11.94 -12.62 -22.80
N ALA A 40 13.15 -13.04 -23.21
CA ALA A 40 13.42 -14.42 -23.65
C ALA A 40 13.11 -15.43 -22.53
N PHE A 41 13.51 -15.13 -21.29
CA PHE A 41 13.20 -15.94 -20.12
C PHE A 41 11.70 -16.04 -19.86
N ALA A 42 10.98 -14.92 -19.93
CA ALA A 42 9.53 -14.89 -19.75
C ALA A 42 8.82 -15.75 -20.79
N ARG A 43 9.26 -15.69 -22.04
CA ARG A 43 8.73 -16.50 -23.14
C ARG A 43 8.98 -17.99 -22.96
N ALA A 44 10.24 -18.39 -22.69
CA ALA A 44 10.61 -19.80 -22.52
C ALA A 44 9.84 -20.43 -21.33
N ASN A 45 9.67 -19.68 -20.26
CA ASN A 45 9.01 -20.18 -19.04
C ASN A 45 7.49 -19.95 -19.04
N LYS A 46 6.92 -19.44 -20.13
CA LYS A 46 5.47 -19.19 -20.25
C LYS A 46 4.93 -18.42 -19.05
N ILE A 47 5.65 -17.33 -18.65
CA ILE A 47 5.25 -16.47 -17.54
C ILE A 47 3.93 -15.78 -17.87
N ASP A 48 3.78 -15.29 -19.10
CA ASP A 48 2.51 -14.85 -19.66
C ASP A 48 1.77 -16.08 -20.23
N LYS A 49 0.44 -16.09 -20.12
CA LYS A 49 -0.36 -17.27 -20.49
C LYS A 49 -1.61 -16.91 -21.24
N LEU A 50 -1.82 -17.57 -22.35
CA LEU A 50 -3.15 -17.68 -22.96
C LEU A 50 -4.00 -18.61 -22.09
N ILE A 51 -5.10 -18.09 -21.56
CA ILE A 51 -5.99 -18.80 -20.62
C ILE A 51 -7.22 -19.34 -21.34
N ILE A 52 -7.81 -18.51 -22.19
CA ILE A 52 -8.96 -18.89 -23.03
C ILE A 52 -8.55 -18.58 -24.46
N GLU A 53 -8.74 -19.54 -25.34
CA GLU A 53 -8.57 -19.41 -26.79
C GLU A 53 -9.93 -19.45 -27.47
N SER A 54 -10.05 -18.73 -28.58
CA SER A 54 -11.22 -18.80 -29.45
C SER A 54 -10.76 -18.90 -30.90
N PRO A 55 -11.31 -19.84 -31.68
CA PRO A 55 -10.99 -19.99 -33.10
C PRO A 55 -11.37 -18.77 -33.96
N GLU A 56 -12.43 -18.06 -33.56
CA GLU A 56 -12.91 -16.84 -34.22
C GLU A 56 -12.90 -15.68 -33.22
N ALA A 57 -11.70 -15.43 -32.66
CA ALA A 57 -11.53 -14.41 -31.62
C ALA A 57 -11.78 -13.00 -32.17
N LYS A 58 -12.63 -12.22 -31.49
CA LYS A 58 -12.93 -10.82 -31.78
C LYS A 58 -12.45 -9.89 -30.67
N LEU A 59 -12.73 -10.29 -29.41
CA LEU A 59 -12.37 -9.54 -28.22
C LEU A 59 -11.26 -10.27 -27.45
N GLY A 60 -10.09 -9.65 -27.36
CA GLY A 60 -9.04 -10.07 -26.46
C GLY A 60 -9.17 -9.37 -25.12
N ILE A 61 -9.14 -10.10 -24.00
CA ILE A 61 -9.04 -9.53 -22.66
C ILE A 61 -7.64 -9.76 -22.14
N VAL A 62 -6.93 -8.68 -21.79
CA VAL A 62 -5.59 -8.71 -21.19
C VAL A 62 -5.67 -8.26 -19.75
N THR A 63 -5.08 -9.03 -18.84
CA THR A 63 -5.13 -8.72 -17.40
C THR A 63 -3.91 -9.25 -16.66
N THR A 64 -3.71 -8.78 -15.41
CA THR A 64 -2.58 -9.16 -14.57
C THR A 64 -2.95 -9.20 -13.09
N GLY A 65 -2.13 -9.88 -12.29
CA GLY A 65 -2.20 -9.88 -10.83
C GLY A 65 -3.58 -10.22 -10.28
N LYS A 66 -4.07 -9.40 -9.35
CA LYS A 66 -5.42 -9.55 -8.76
C LYS A 66 -6.52 -9.40 -9.80
N SER A 67 -6.39 -8.46 -10.73
CA SER A 67 -7.41 -8.21 -11.75
C SER A 67 -7.69 -9.44 -12.62
N TYR A 68 -6.72 -10.37 -12.75
CA TYR A 68 -6.98 -11.65 -13.41
C TYR A 68 -8.04 -12.49 -12.68
N LEU A 69 -7.99 -12.55 -11.36
CA LEU A 69 -9.00 -13.29 -10.58
C LEU A 69 -10.37 -12.60 -10.65
N ASP A 70 -10.37 -11.27 -10.62
CA ASP A 70 -11.60 -10.49 -10.76
C ASP A 70 -12.23 -10.64 -12.16
N VAL A 71 -11.42 -10.71 -13.22
CA VAL A 71 -11.90 -11.01 -14.59
C VAL A 71 -12.49 -12.42 -14.66
N ARG A 72 -11.83 -13.42 -14.06
CA ARG A 72 -12.39 -14.79 -13.99
C ARG A 72 -13.73 -14.81 -13.28
N GLN A 73 -13.86 -14.11 -12.17
CA GLN A 73 -15.11 -13.98 -11.42
C GLN A 73 -16.18 -13.23 -12.25
N ALA A 74 -15.80 -12.15 -12.92
CA ALA A 74 -16.73 -11.39 -13.76
C ALA A 74 -17.28 -12.25 -14.93
N LEU A 75 -16.44 -13.06 -15.56
CA LEU A 75 -16.87 -13.99 -16.61
C LEU A 75 -17.82 -15.05 -16.05
N GLU A 76 -17.54 -15.63 -14.89
CA GLU A 76 -18.40 -16.58 -14.20
C GLU A 76 -19.77 -15.94 -13.84
N ASP A 77 -19.75 -14.75 -13.25
CA ASP A 77 -20.96 -14.00 -12.87
C ASP A 77 -21.85 -13.66 -14.09
N LEU A 78 -21.23 -13.44 -15.27
CA LEU A 78 -21.92 -13.24 -16.54
C LEU A 78 -22.38 -14.56 -17.19
N GLY A 79 -22.09 -15.71 -16.59
CA GLY A 79 -22.40 -17.02 -17.15
C GLY A 79 -21.56 -17.36 -18.38
N ILE A 80 -20.36 -16.81 -18.50
CA ILE A 80 -19.44 -17.05 -19.61
C ILE A 80 -18.41 -18.10 -19.19
N THR A 81 -18.72 -19.37 -19.53
CA THR A 81 -17.75 -20.48 -19.41
C THR A 81 -16.64 -20.38 -20.46
N GLU A 82 -15.60 -21.18 -20.35
CA GLU A 82 -14.51 -21.21 -21.35
C GLU A 82 -15.05 -21.62 -22.74
N GLU A 83 -15.96 -22.58 -22.81
CA GLU A 83 -16.61 -23.01 -24.06
C GLU A 83 -17.47 -21.89 -24.65
N LYS A 84 -18.22 -21.18 -23.81
CA LYS A 84 -19.04 -20.05 -24.25
C LYS A 84 -18.16 -18.88 -24.68
N ALA A 85 -17.10 -18.57 -23.96
CA ALA A 85 -16.12 -17.56 -24.35
C ALA A 85 -15.52 -17.86 -25.73
N ALA A 86 -15.11 -19.11 -25.97
CA ALA A 86 -14.59 -19.56 -27.26
C ALA A 86 -15.63 -19.40 -28.38
N THR A 87 -16.90 -19.69 -28.11
CA THR A 87 -18.02 -19.60 -29.09
C THR A 87 -18.34 -18.16 -29.46
N ILE A 88 -18.34 -17.24 -28.50
CA ILE A 88 -18.67 -15.82 -28.75
C ILE A 88 -17.47 -14.99 -29.21
N GLY A 89 -16.28 -15.58 -29.29
CA GLY A 89 -15.08 -14.93 -29.80
C GLY A 89 -14.25 -14.18 -28.77
N ILE A 90 -14.21 -14.66 -27.51
CA ILE A 90 -13.39 -14.08 -26.45
C ILE A 90 -12.10 -14.87 -26.27
N ARG A 91 -10.96 -14.16 -26.28
CA ARG A 91 -9.64 -14.66 -25.94
C ARG A 91 -9.17 -13.99 -24.64
N LEU A 92 -8.67 -14.76 -23.67
CA LEU A 92 -8.16 -14.24 -22.38
C LEU A 92 -6.66 -14.49 -22.22
N TYR A 93 -5.91 -13.42 -22.01
CA TYR A 93 -4.45 -13.46 -21.82
C TYR A 93 -4.07 -12.90 -20.45
N LYS A 94 -3.30 -13.68 -19.70
CA LYS A 94 -2.77 -13.31 -18.41
C LYS A 94 -1.32 -12.88 -18.52
N ILE A 95 -1.03 -11.62 -18.24
CA ILE A 95 0.33 -11.11 -18.12
C ILE A 95 0.88 -11.45 -16.72
N GLY A 96 1.98 -12.17 -16.68
CA GLY A 96 2.71 -12.50 -15.45
C GLY A 96 3.90 -11.56 -15.22
N MET A 97 4.47 -10.97 -16.29
CA MET A 97 5.54 -9.98 -16.23
C MET A 97 5.04 -8.62 -16.76
N PRO A 98 4.53 -7.74 -15.88
CA PRO A 98 3.94 -6.46 -16.31
C PRO A 98 4.92 -5.48 -16.96
N TRP A 99 6.22 -5.64 -16.71
CA TRP A 99 7.27 -4.83 -17.34
C TRP A 99 8.64 -5.54 -17.30
N PRO A 100 9.42 -5.51 -18.37
CA PRO A 100 9.00 -5.12 -19.72
C PRO A 100 8.06 -6.17 -20.33
N LEU A 101 7.09 -5.73 -21.11
CA LEU A 101 6.14 -6.62 -21.76
C LEU A 101 6.88 -7.56 -22.74
N GLU A 102 6.47 -8.83 -22.80
CA GLU A 102 7.03 -9.80 -23.76
C GLU A 102 6.33 -9.62 -25.11
N PRO A 103 7.04 -9.11 -26.16
CA PRO A 103 6.39 -8.63 -27.37
C PRO A 103 5.84 -9.74 -28.27
N ALA A 104 6.52 -10.89 -28.35
CA ALA A 104 6.11 -11.95 -29.26
C ALA A 104 4.78 -12.57 -28.85
N GLY A 105 4.60 -12.88 -27.55
CA GLY A 105 3.34 -13.42 -27.05
C GLY A 105 2.18 -12.44 -27.17
N VAL A 106 2.45 -11.15 -27.00
CA VAL A 106 1.45 -10.10 -27.21
C VAL A 106 1.02 -10.03 -28.68
N ARG A 107 1.95 -10.13 -29.62
CA ARG A 107 1.66 -10.12 -31.05
C ARG A 107 0.85 -11.35 -31.45
N GLU A 108 1.27 -12.53 -31.02
CA GLU A 108 0.52 -13.78 -31.24
C GLU A 108 -0.89 -13.70 -30.66
N PHE A 109 -1.02 -13.14 -29.46
CA PHE A 109 -2.34 -12.93 -28.84
C PHE A 109 -3.21 -11.97 -29.63
N ALA A 110 -2.62 -10.92 -30.22
CA ALA A 110 -3.34 -9.88 -30.95
C ALA A 110 -3.85 -10.32 -32.33
N GLU A 111 -3.31 -11.41 -32.88
CA GLU A 111 -3.68 -11.89 -34.22
C GLU A 111 -5.16 -12.17 -34.35
N GLY A 112 -5.80 -11.55 -35.36
CA GLY A 112 -7.22 -11.73 -35.68
C GLY A 112 -8.20 -11.02 -34.74
N LEU A 113 -7.75 -10.34 -33.69
CA LEU A 113 -8.62 -9.59 -32.78
C LEU A 113 -9.08 -8.28 -33.43
N GLU A 114 -10.35 -7.94 -33.22
CA GLU A 114 -10.89 -6.62 -33.55
C GLU A 114 -10.59 -5.60 -32.44
N GLU A 115 -10.63 -6.05 -31.18
CA GLU A 115 -10.38 -5.21 -29.99
C GLU A 115 -9.64 -5.96 -28.89
N ILE A 116 -8.77 -5.24 -28.17
CA ILE A 116 -8.14 -5.67 -26.92
C ILE A 116 -8.65 -4.79 -25.79
N LEU A 117 -9.31 -5.40 -24.80
CA LEU A 117 -9.71 -4.79 -23.56
C LEU A 117 -8.67 -5.09 -22.48
N VAL A 118 -8.00 -4.05 -21.96
CA VAL A 118 -7.02 -4.19 -20.89
C VAL A 118 -7.67 -3.94 -19.55
N ILE A 119 -7.62 -4.93 -18.65
CA ILE A 119 -8.13 -4.84 -17.28
C ILE A 119 -6.95 -4.86 -16.32
N GLU A 120 -6.61 -3.70 -15.79
CA GLU A 120 -5.54 -3.50 -14.81
C GLU A 120 -5.92 -2.43 -13.78
N GLU A 121 -5.38 -2.53 -12.57
CA GLU A 121 -5.61 -1.54 -11.53
C GLU A 121 -4.74 -0.29 -11.71
N LYS A 122 -5.23 0.85 -11.19
CA LYS A 122 -4.51 2.12 -11.17
C LYS A 122 -4.18 2.64 -12.59
N ARG A 123 -2.93 3.03 -12.80
CA ARG A 123 -2.49 3.64 -14.07
C ARG A 123 -2.38 2.60 -15.19
N PRO A 124 -2.56 3.03 -16.45
CA PRO A 124 -2.42 2.14 -17.60
C PRO A 124 -0.95 1.83 -17.88
N LEU A 125 -0.43 0.75 -17.28
CA LEU A 125 0.93 0.28 -17.49
C LEU A 125 1.02 -0.72 -18.65
N ILE A 126 0.16 -1.73 -18.64
CA ILE A 126 0.09 -2.75 -19.71
C ILE A 126 -0.55 -2.17 -20.96
N GLU A 127 -1.64 -1.43 -20.80
CA GLU A 127 -2.34 -0.76 -21.90
C GLU A 127 -1.39 0.12 -22.74
N ASN A 128 -0.53 0.90 -22.08
CA ASN A 128 0.42 1.77 -22.79
C ASN A 128 1.47 0.97 -23.54
N GLN A 129 2.02 -0.11 -22.96
CA GLN A 129 2.99 -0.97 -23.62
C GLN A 129 2.36 -1.73 -24.80
N LEU A 130 1.11 -2.17 -24.68
CA LEU A 130 0.38 -2.78 -25.78
C LEU A 130 0.17 -1.80 -26.95
N LYS A 131 -0.20 -0.55 -26.64
CA LYS A 131 -0.34 0.50 -27.65
C LYS A 131 0.98 0.80 -28.33
N GLU A 132 2.07 0.87 -27.60
CA GLU A 132 3.42 1.06 -28.15
C GLU A 132 3.83 -0.10 -29.04
N GLU A 133 3.66 -1.33 -28.57
CA GLU A 133 4.09 -2.54 -29.28
C GLU A 133 3.30 -2.78 -30.57
N LEU A 134 1.99 -2.49 -30.58
CA LEU A 134 1.11 -2.71 -31.71
C LEU A 134 0.92 -1.48 -32.60
N TYR A 135 1.50 -0.33 -32.27
CA TYR A 135 1.31 0.91 -33.03
C TYR A 135 1.69 0.81 -34.50
N ASN A 136 2.79 0.13 -34.81
CA ASN A 136 3.31 -0.04 -36.15
C ASN A 136 2.73 -1.24 -36.91
N TYR A 137 1.75 -1.95 -36.34
CA TYR A 137 1.03 -3.00 -37.07
C TYR A 137 0.25 -2.41 -38.25
N PRO A 138 0.08 -3.16 -39.34
CA PRO A 138 -0.79 -2.74 -40.44
C PRO A 138 -2.17 -2.35 -39.93
N LEU A 139 -2.72 -1.26 -40.44
CA LEU A 139 -3.99 -0.71 -39.96
C LEU A 139 -5.15 -1.69 -40.03
N ASN A 140 -5.14 -2.58 -41.02
CA ASN A 140 -6.14 -3.62 -41.23
C ASN A 140 -5.98 -4.85 -40.33
N GLU A 141 -4.86 -4.97 -39.62
CA GLU A 141 -4.54 -6.10 -38.74
C GLU A 141 -4.44 -5.66 -37.28
N ARG A 142 -4.38 -4.35 -37.03
CA ARG A 142 -4.17 -3.78 -35.71
C ARG A 142 -5.49 -3.73 -34.94
N PRO A 143 -5.62 -4.46 -33.81
CA PRO A 143 -6.80 -4.36 -32.96
C PRO A 143 -6.88 -2.98 -32.32
N ARG A 144 -8.10 -2.53 -32.04
CA ARG A 144 -8.32 -1.38 -31.15
C ARG A 144 -7.95 -1.76 -29.74
N ILE A 145 -7.25 -0.90 -29.02
CA ILE A 145 -6.89 -1.13 -27.62
C ILE A 145 -7.64 -0.13 -26.74
N VAL A 146 -8.46 -0.65 -25.84
CA VAL A 146 -9.22 0.09 -24.82
C VAL A 146 -8.86 -0.40 -23.42
N GLY A 147 -8.97 0.47 -22.43
CA GLY A 147 -8.65 0.13 -21.04
C GLY A 147 -9.24 1.16 -20.08
N LYS A 148 -8.46 2.16 -19.68
CA LYS A 148 -9.00 3.23 -18.81
C LYS A 148 -10.00 4.12 -19.55
N LEU A 149 -9.80 4.29 -20.82
CA LEU A 149 -10.70 5.04 -21.70
C LEU A 149 -11.17 4.13 -22.85
N ASP A 150 -12.35 4.42 -23.37
CA ASP A 150 -12.88 3.78 -24.59
C ASP A 150 -12.32 4.44 -25.87
N GLU A 151 -12.81 4.01 -27.03
CA GLU A 151 -12.43 4.54 -28.34
C GLU A 151 -12.85 6.01 -28.56
N LYS A 152 -13.78 6.51 -27.76
CA LYS A 152 -14.28 7.89 -27.80
C LYS A 152 -13.63 8.76 -26.69
N GLN A 153 -12.60 8.26 -26.05
CA GLN A 153 -11.91 8.89 -24.92
C GLN A 153 -12.83 9.12 -23.71
N GLN A 154 -13.89 8.33 -23.56
CA GLN A 154 -14.76 8.35 -22.39
C GLN A 154 -14.22 7.38 -21.33
N PRO A 155 -14.39 7.69 -20.04
CA PRO A 155 -13.99 6.78 -18.94
C PRO A 155 -14.66 5.41 -19.08
N LEU A 156 -13.84 4.35 -19.12
CA LEU A 156 -14.31 2.96 -19.18
C LEU A 156 -14.01 2.22 -17.87
N GLN A 157 -12.83 2.44 -17.30
CA GLN A 157 -12.44 1.84 -16.01
C GLN A 157 -11.80 2.89 -15.11
N SER A 158 -12.16 2.87 -13.81
CA SER A 158 -11.54 3.77 -12.84
C SER A 158 -10.05 3.47 -12.65
N ALA A 159 -9.24 4.53 -12.57
CA ALA A 159 -7.87 4.47 -12.07
C ALA A 159 -7.78 4.65 -10.55
N ALA A 160 -8.88 5.04 -9.90
CA ALA A 160 -8.95 5.26 -8.45
C ALA A 160 -9.61 4.06 -7.74
N GLY A 161 -9.15 3.80 -6.52
CA GLY A 161 -9.69 2.70 -5.71
C GLY A 161 -9.25 1.32 -6.18
N VAL A 162 -10.09 0.34 -5.95
CA VAL A 162 -9.93 -1.07 -6.32
C VAL A 162 -11.03 -1.43 -7.30
N LEU A 163 -10.70 -2.09 -8.39
CA LEU A 163 -11.69 -2.63 -9.32
C LEU A 163 -12.40 -3.83 -8.68
N THR A 164 -13.72 -3.88 -8.80
CA THR A 164 -14.54 -5.01 -8.36
C THR A 164 -14.91 -5.90 -9.54
N ALA A 165 -15.22 -7.18 -9.28
CA ALA A 165 -15.69 -8.09 -10.31
C ALA A 165 -16.97 -7.58 -10.99
N THR A 166 -17.88 -6.92 -10.25
CA THR A 166 -19.09 -6.29 -10.81
C THR A 166 -18.76 -5.18 -11.82
N GLN A 167 -17.86 -4.27 -11.46
CA GLN A 167 -17.43 -3.19 -12.39
C GLN A 167 -16.79 -3.79 -13.65
N ILE A 168 -15.96 -4.81 -13.48
CA ILE A 168 -15.34 -5.52 -14.60
C ILE A 168 -16.39 -6.23 -15.45
N ALA A 169 -17.38 -6.88 -14.85
CA ALA A 169 -18.47 -7.53 -15.57
C ALA A 169 -19.25 -6.53 -16.43
N THR A 170 -19.56 -5.34 -15.88
CA THR A 170 -20.22 -4.26 -16.63
C THR A 170 -19.39 -3.84 -17.85
N VAL A 171 -18.09 -3.65 -17.68
CA VAL A 171 -17.18 -3.29 -18.77
C VAL A 171 -17.12 -4.40 -19.83
N ILE A 172 -16.87 -5.65 -19.43
CA ILE A 172 -16.81 -6.80 -20.35
C ILE A 172 -18.12 -6.93 -21.14
N ALA A 173 -19.27 -6.90 -20.47
CA ALA A 173 -20.58 -7.02 -21.11
C ALA A 173 -20.83 -5.88 -22.10
N SER A 174 -20.40 -4.65 -21.79
CA SER A 174 -20.52 -3.50 -22.70
C SER A 174 -19.70 -3.67 -23.99
N ARG A 175 -18.53 -4.31 -23.89
CA ARG A 175 -17.66 -4.57 -25.05
C ARG A 175 -18.21 -5.73 -25.88
N ILE A 176 -18.66 -6.80 -25.25
CA ILE A 176 -19.30 -7.94 -25.93
C ILE A 176 -20.52 -7.47 -26.73
N ALA A 177 -21.34 -6.58 -26.17
CA ALA A 177 -22.54 -6.07 -26.83
C ALA A 177 -22.29 -5.37 -28.20
N GLN A 178 -21.05 -5.04 -28.52
CA GLN A 178 -20.68 -4.44 -29.81
C GLN A 178 -20.65 -5.47 -30.95
N PHE A 179 -20.43 -6.76 -30.64
CA PHE A 179 -20.32 -7.81 -31.63
C PHE A 179 -21.24 -9.02 -31.37
N ASP A 180 -21.74 -9.18 -30.14
CA ASP A 180 -22.73 -10.18 -29.76
C ASP A 180 -23.86 -9.53 -28.96
N GLN A 181 -25.06 -9.51 -29.51
CA GLN A 181 -26.28 -8.96 -28.88
C GLN A 181 -27.05 -10.01 -28.08
N GLY A 182 -26.42 -11.09 -27.67
CA GLY A 182 -27.03 -12.16 -26.89
C GLY A 182 -27.76 -11.64 -25.65
N SER A 183 -29.04 -11.92 -25.52
CA SER A 183 -29.89 -11.42 -24.42
C SER A 183 -29.49 -11.99 -23.06
N GLU A 184 -28.86 -13.16 -23.04
CA GLU A 184 -28.50 -13.87 -21.82
C GLU A 184 -27.44 -13.13 -20.99
N ILE A 185 -26.34 -12.64 -21.61
CA ILE A 185 -25.28 -11.88 -20.92
C ILE A 185 -25.85 -10.59 -20.33
N GLN A 186 -26.72 -9.91 -21.09
CA GLN A 186 -27.41 -8.71 -20.61
C GLN A 186 -28.39 -8.98 -19.47
N GLN A 187 -29.04 -10.17 -19.46
CA GLN A 187 -29.89 -10.58 -18.35
C GLN A 187 -29.07 -10.85 -17.08
N GLN A 188 -27.95 -11.55 -17.21
CA GLN A 188 -27.04 -11.78 -16.08
C GLN A 188 -26.50 -10.45 -15.52
N LEU A 189 -26.08 -9.54 -16.38
CA LEU A 189 -25.60 -8.21 -15.96
C LEU A 189 -26.65 -7.47 -15.14
N ARG A 190 -27.91 -7.41 -15.64
CA ARG A 190 -29.00 -6.77 -14.87
C ARG A 190 -29.23 -7.43 -13.51
N GLY A 191 -29.06 -8.75 -13.42
CA GLY A 191 -29.13 -9.49 -12.15
C GLY A 191 -28.01 -9.10 -11.17
N ILE A 192 -26.80 -8.90 -11.67
CA ILE A 192 -25.65 -8.45 -10.89
C ILE A 192 -25.89 -7.02 -10.37
N GLU A 193 -26.28 -6.11 -11.25
CA GLU A 193 -26.54 -4.70 -10.93
C GLU A 193 -27.70 -4.55 -9.91
N ALA A 194 -28.75 -5.34 -10.05
CA ALA A 194 -29.87 -5.35 -9.09
C ALA A 194 -29.43 -5.80 -7.69
N ARG A 195 -28.59 -6.84 -7.60
CA ARG A 195 -28.02 -7.30 -6.32
C ARG A 195 -27.13 -6.24 -5.68
N GLU A 196 -26.28 -5.59 -6.46
CA GLU A 196 -25.40 -4.52 -5.95
C GLU A 196 -26.22 -3.31 -5.45
N ALA A 197 -27.25 -2.90 -6.19
CA ALA A 197 -28.16 -1.84 -5.77
C ALA A 197 -28.87 -2.18 -4.45
N GLN A 198 -29.32 -3.42 -4.26
CA GLN A 198 -29.90 -3.89 -3.00
C GLN A 198 -28.89 -3.84 -1.84
N LEU A 199 -27.63 -4.25 -2.08
CA LEU A 199 -26.57 -4.19 -1.07
C LEU A 199 -26.24 -2.75 -0.67
N ILE A 200 -26.25 -1.81 -1.62
CA ILE A 200 -26.05 -0.39 -1.34
C ILE A 200 -27.21 0.17 -0.50
N GLN A 201 -28.45 -0.18 -0.82
CA GLN A 201 -29.63 0.24 -0.06
C GLN A 201 -29.69 -0.39 1.34
N SER A 202 -29.16 -1.61 1.51
CA SER A 202 -29.11 -2.31 2.80
C SER A 202 -27.90 -1.93 3.66
N LYS A 203 -27.02 -1.02 3.19
CA LYS A 203 -25.96 -0.48 4.03
C LYS A 203 -26.60 0.20 5.25
N THR A 204 -26.64 -0.55 6.35
CA THR A 204 -26.95 -0.01 7.66
C THR A 204 -25.86 0.98 8.05
N ASP A 205 -26.22 2.02 8.80
CA ASP A 205 -25.28 3.03 9.35
C ASP A 205 -24.21 2.42 10.31
N PHE A 206 -24.25 1.12 10.51
CA PHE A 206 -23.35 0.34 11.37
C PHE A 206 -22.19 -0.30 10.55
N ALA A 207 -21.29 0.50 10.02
CA ALA A 207 -20.03 0.00 9.53
C ALA A 207 -19.05 -0.23 10.70
N ARG A 208 -18.42 -1.42 10.76
CA ARG A 208 -17.29 -1.62 11.67
C ARG A 208 -16.13 -0.76 11.22
N THR A 209 -15.85 0.31 11.94
CA THR A 209 -14.62 1.08 11.75
C THR A 209 -13.43 0.33 12.36
N PRO A 210 -12.26 0.36 11.72
CA PRO A 210 -11.03 -0.15 12.32
C PRO A 210 -10.78 0.51 13.68
N TYR A 211 -10.36 -0.29 14.67
CA TYR A 211 -10.09 0.19 16.02
C TYR A 211 -8.86 -0.48 16.63
N PHE A 212 -8.24 0.16 17.62
CA PHE A 212 -7.08 -0.38 18.30
C PHE A 212 -7.43 -1.58 19.19
N CYS A 213 -6.48 -2.49 19.34
CA CYS A 213 -6.62 -3.63 20.27
C CYS A 213 -6.88 -3.14 21.69
N SER A 214 -7.58 -3.96 22.49
CA SER A 214 -7.76 -3.70 23.93
C SER A 214 -6.41 -3.59 24.63
N GLY A 215 -6.18 -2.48 25.36
CA GLY A 215 -4.92 -2.18 26.03
C GLY A 215 -3.78 -1.71 25.11
N CYS A 216 -4.09 -1.43 23.84
CA CYS A 216 -3.11 -0.91 22.91
C CYS A 216 -2.61 0.49 23.33
N PRO A 217 -1.27 0.75 23.26
CA PRO A 217 -0.71 2.07 23.56
C PRO A 217 -1.31 3.18 22.68
N HIS A 218 -1.69 2.87 21.45
CA HIS A 218 -2.25 3.85 20.50
C HIS A 218 -3.62 4.41 20.94
N ASN A 219 -4.35 3.76 21.84
CA ASN A 219 -5.56 4.33 22.45
C ASN A 219 -5.28 5.67 23.15
N THR A 220 -4.07 5.85 23.67
CA THR A 220 -3.63 7.07 24.35
C THR A 220 -2.71 7.90 23.46
N SER A 221 -1.68 7.27 22.87
CA SER A 221 -0.60 7.96 22.18
C SER A 221 -1.02 8.72 20.92
N THR A 222 -2.12 8.32 20.26
CA THR A 222 -2.61 9.02 19.05
C THR A 222 -3.51 10.24 19.36
N LYS A 223 -3.90 10.44 20.61
CA LYS A 223 -4.63 11.66 21.01
C LYS A 223 -3.74 12.88 20.88
N VAL A 224 -4.35 14.01 20.51
CA VAL A 224 -3.70 15.32 20.50
C VAL A 224 -4.53 16.31 21.31
N PRO A 225 -3.93 17.39 21.84
CA PRO A 225 -4.65 18.43 22.58
C PRO A 225 -5.71 19.10 21.71
N GLU A 226 -6.77 19.59 22.34
CA GLU A 226 -7.80 20.39 21.69
C GLU A 226 -7.20 21.55 20.87
N GLY A 227 -7.74 21.77 19.66
CA GLY A 227 -7.26 22.77 18.72
C GLY A 227 -5.96 22.40 18.00
N SER A 228 -5.41 21.20 18.24
CA SER A 228 -4.25 20.67 17.53
C SER A 228 -4.69 19.69 16.44
N ARG A 229 -3.82 19.42 15.48
CA ARG A 229 -4.00 18.36 14.48
C ARG A 229 -2.76 17.52 14.32
N ALA A 230 -2.94 16.31 13.82
CA ALA A 230 -1.84 15.38 13.54
C ALA A 230 -1.88 14.84 12.12
N THR A 231 -0.72 14.41 11.64
CA THR A 231 -0.60 13.55 10.46
C THR A 231 -0.45 12.09 10.89
N ALA A 232 -1.00 11.19 10.10
CA ALA A 232 -0.84 9.76 10.32
C ALA A 232 0.51 9.27 9.79
N GLY A 233 1.08 8.28 10.47
CA GLY A 233 2.16 7.46 9.95
C GLY A 233 1.65 6.08 9.53
N ILE A 234 2.50 5.30 8.88
CA ILE A 234 2.18 3.94 8.44
C ILE A 234 2.48 2.94 9.55
N GLY A 235 1.45 2.24 10.00
CA GLY A 235 1.49 1.26 11.09
C GLY A 235 0.11 1.13 11.72
N CYS A 236 -0.02 0.41 12.85
CA CYS A 236 -1.31 0.29 13.55
C CYS A 236 -1.92 1.65 13.93
N HIS A 237 -1.09 2.64 14.22
CA HIS A 237 -1.51 4.01 14.54
C HIS A 237 -2.18 4.74 13.36
N PHE A 238 -2.04 4.24 12.12
CA PHE A 238 -2.77 4.76 10.96
C PHE A 238 -4.29 4.74 11.18
N MET A 239 -4.81 3.77 11.92
CA MET A 239 -6.24 3.65 12.19
C MET A 239 -6.86 4.89 12.88
N SER A 240 -6.03 5.77 13.47
CA SER A 240 -6.48 7.05 14.03
C SER A 240 -7.16 7.97 13.00
N VAL A 241 -6.88 7.78 11.71
CA VAL A 241 -7.53 8.53 10.60
C VAL A 241 -9.05 8.28 10.54
N TRP A 242 -9.49 7.09 10.99
CA TRP A 242 -10.92 6.72 11.02
C TRP A 242 -11.57 6.96 12.40
N MET A 243 -10.84 7.56 13.32
CA MET A 243 -11.30 7.84 14.67
C MET A 243 -11.36 9.34 14.90
N ASP A 244 -12.08 9.76 15.94
CA ASP A 244 -12.07 11.15 16.43
C ASP A 244 -10.73 11.43 17.15
N ARG A 245 -9.70 11.76 16.38
CA ARG A 245 -8.31 11.97 16.83
C ARG A 245 -7.64 13.19 16.20
N ASP A 246 -8.38 14.04 15.52
CA ASP A 246 -7.82 15.18 14.76
C ASP A 246 -6.62 14.79 13.90
N THR A 247 -6.63 13.57 13.39
CA THR A 247 -5.56 12.99 12.57
C THR A 247 -6.04 12.79 11.15
N SER A 248 -5.36 13.43 10.22
CA SER A 248 -5.68 13.34 8.79
C SER A 248 -4.41 13.39 7.97
N THR A 249 -4.51 12.98 6.71
CA THR A 249 -3.37 12.92 5.77
C THR A 249 -2.27 11.96 6.21
N PHE A 250 -1.59 11.39 5.25
CA PHE A 250 -0.47 10.48 5.45
C PHE A 250 0.45 10.48 4.23
N THR A 251 1.65 9.94 4.42
CA THR A 251 2.62 9.68 3.35
C THR A 251 3.08 8.22 3.41
N HIS A 252 4.03 7.86 2.57
CA HIS A 252 4.74 6.59 2.68
C HIS A 252 5.67 6.55 3.89
N MET A 253 6.09 5.35 4.29
CA MET A 253 7.06 5.15 5.38
C MET A 253 8.35 5.92 5.13
N GLY A 254 8.76 6.73 6.10
CA GLY A 254 9.98 7.54 6.06
C GLY A 254 9.78 8.99 5.60
N ALA A 255 8.56 9.37 5.21
CA ALA A 255 8.25 10.76 4.87
C ALA A 255 7.19 11.37 5.79
N GLU A 256 6.89 10.73 6.93
CA GLU A 256 5.93 11.25 7.90
C GLU A 256 6.32 12.66 8.34
N GLY A 257 5.35 13.56 8.33
CA GLY A 257 5.55 14.96 8.69
C GLY A 257 6.19 15.85 7.62
N THR A 258 6.91 15.30 6.63
CA THR A 258 7.59 16.12 5.60
C THR A 258 6.66 16.97 4.74
N PRO A 259 5.39 16.58 4.42
CA PRO A 259 4.49 17.47 3.70
C PRO A 259 4.24 18.80 4.42
N TRP A 260 4.38 18.83 5.75
CA TRP A 260 4.24 20.05 6.53
C TRP A 260 5.32 21.08 6.20
N ILE A 261 6.52 20.66 5.83
CA ILE A 261 7.59 21.55 5.39
C ILE A 261 7.13 22.44 4.24
N GLY A 262 6.39 21.87 3.27
CA GLY A 262 5.83 22.63 2.16
C GLY A 262 4.53 23.37 2.50
N GLN A 263 3.72 22.86 3.42
CA GLN A 263 2.40 23.40 3.75
C GLN A 263 2.46 24.57 4.74
N ALA A 264 3.42 24.59 5.66
CA ALA A 264 3.46 25.52 6.78
C ALA A 264 3.38 27.00 6.35
N ALA A 265 4.01 27.35 5.23
CA ALA A 265 4.01 28.72 4.72
C ALA A 265 2.65 29.16 4.10
N PHE A 266 1.73 28.22 3.83
CA PHE A 266 0.47 28.46 3.12
C PHE A 266 -0.77 28.21 3.98
N THR A 267 -0.61 28.15 5.30
CA THR A 267 -1.71 27.89 6.24
C THR A 267 -1.59 28.77 7.49
N GLU A 268 -2.72 29.05 8.12
CA GLU A 268 -2.78 29.72 9.43
C GLU A 268 -2.43 28.80 10.60
N THR A 269 -2.41 27.48 10.37
CA THR A 269 -2.00 26.48 11.37
C THR A 269 -0.55 26.73 11.77
N LYS A 270 -0.29 26.91 13.05
CA LYS A 270 1.06 27.25 13.53
C LYS A 270 1.94 26.01 13.79
N HIS A 271 1.32 24.88 14.07
CA HIS A 271 2.00 23.67 14.50
C HIS A 271 1.21 22.41 14.14
N ILE A 272 1.88 21.30 13.88
CA ILE A 272 1.26 19.98 13.77
C ILE A 272 2.02 18.93 14.59
N PHE A 273 1.31 17.86 14.94
CA PHE A 273 1.92 16.60 15.39
C PHE A 273 2.09 15.63 14.22
N ALA A 274 3.19 14.89 14.18
CA ALA A 274 3.42 13.84 13.19
C ALA A 274 3.60 12.49 13.90
N ASN A 275 2.66 11.56 13.70
CA ASN A 275 2.78 10.21 14.26
C ASN A 275 3.77 9.37 13.46
N LEU A 276 4.71 8.74 14.13
CA LEU A 276 5.78 7.94 13.55
C LEU A 276 5.99 6.67 14.39
N GLY A 277 5.85 5.49 13.78
CA GLY A 277 6.13 4.23 14.49
C GLY A 277 7.64 3.99 14.67
N ASP A 278 8.01 3.23 15.70
CA ASP A 278 9.38 2.84 16.00
C ASP A 278 10.06 2.04 14.88
N GLY A 279 9.32 1.15 14.24
CA GLY A 279 9.81 0.42 13.05
C GLY A 279 10.11 1.36 11.88
N THR A 280 9.22 2.31 11.59
CA THR A 280 9.45 3.32 10.54
C THR A 280 10.60 4.26 10.91
N TYR A 281 10.70 4.67 12.18
CA TYR A 281 11.80 5.48 12.66
C TYR A 281 13.15 4.82 12.36
N THR A 282 13.28 3.54 12.71
CA THR A 282 14.51 2.76 12.49
C THR A 282 14.79 2.54 11.00
N HIS A 283 13.75 2.28 10.20
CA HIS A 283 13.89 2.02 8.77
C HIS A 283 14.30 3.28 7.98
N SER A 284 13.63 4.42 8.19
CA SER A 284 13.80 5.60 7.32
C SER A 284 13.30 6.93 7.91
N GLY A 285 12.50 6.90 8.99
CA GLY A 285 11.84 8.09 9.54
C GLY A 285 12.79 9.11 10.16
N ALA A 286 13.99 8.72 10.56
CA ALA A 286 15.01 9.65 11.07
C ALA A 286 15.38 10.74 10.05
N LEU A 287 15.34 10.43 8.74
CA LEU A 287 15.61 11.42 7.69
C LEU A 287 14.51 12.48 7.58
N ALA A 288 13.25 12.13 7.82
CA ALA A 288 12.15 13.08 7.85
C ALA A 288 12.28 14.05 9.04
N ILE A 289 12.73 13.56 10.19
CA ILE A 289 13.02 14.38 11.37
C ILE A 289 14.15 15.38 11.07
N ARG A 290 15.24 14.91 10.47
CA ARG A 290 16.36 15.76 10.02
C ARG A 290 15.91 16.84 9.04
N ALA A 291 15.12 16.48 8.04
CA ALA A 291 14.57 17.43 7.07
C ALA A 291 13.70 18.50 7.74
N SER A 292 12.87 18.11 8.71
CA SER A 292 12.03 19.04 9.47
C SER A 292 12.85 19.96 10.36
N ALA A 293 13.92 19.46 10.99
CA ALA A 293 14.87 20.29 11.75
C ALA A 293 15.52 21.34 10.86
N ALA A 294 16.00 20.92 9.69
CA ALA A 294 16.68 21.82 8.74
C ALA A 294 15.73 22.90 8.15
N SER A 295 14.45 22.59 8.02
CA SER A 295 13.45 23.54 7.49
C SER A 295 13.00 24.60 8.50
N GLY A 296 13.17 24.36 9.80
CA GLY A 296 12.76 25.26 10.88
C GLY A 296 11.25 25.34 11.12
N VAL A 297 10.43 24.45 10.50
CA VAL A 297 8.97 24.43 10.71
C VAL A 297 8.61 23.97 12.12
N ASN A 298 7.51 24.49 12.65
CA ASN A 298 7.01 24.10 13.97
C ASN A 298 6.28 22.76 13.87
N ILE A 299 6.90 21.71 14.38
CA ILE A 299 6.42 20.35 14.33
C ILE A 299 6.86 19.54 15.54
N THR A 300 5.96 18.71 16.06
CA THR A 300 6.30 17.69 17.06
C THR A 300 6.16 16.31 16.47
N TYR A 301 7.27 15.58 16.30
CA TYR A 301 7.20 14.17 16.00
C TYR A 301 6.83 13.37 17.23
N LYS A 302 5.81 12.52 17.09
CA LYS A 302 5.41 11.55 18.11
C LYS A 302 5.95 10.18 17.69
N ILE A 303 7.10 9.78 18.24
CA ILE A 303 7.67 8.46 18.03
C ILE A 303 6.94 7.48 18.93
N LEU A 304 6.10 6.64 18.33
CA LEU A 304 5.22 5.70 19.02
C LEU A 304 5.98 4.37 19.23
N TYR A 305 6.84 4.37 20.25
CA TYR A 305 7.68 3.24 20.58
C TYR A 305 6.87 2.15 21.29
N ASN A 306 6.66 1.02 20.63
CA ASN A 306 5.90 -0.09 21.17
C ASN A 306 6.68 -1.42 21.20
N ASP A 307 7.99 -1.37 20.96
CA ASP A 307 8.95 -2.46 21.04
C ASP A 307 8.60 -3.65 20.12
N ALA A 308 7.94 -3.37 19.00
CA ALA A 308 7.61 -4.38 17.99
C ALA A 308 7.15 -3.76 16.67
N VAL A 309 7.47 -4.37 15.53
CA VAL A 309 6.80 -4.13 14.26
C VAL A 309 5.44 -4.84 14.31
N ALA A 310 4.47 -4.19 14.98
CA ALA A 310 3.25 -4.85 15.47
C ALA A 310 2.31 -5.30 14.34
N MET A 311 2.18 -4.52 13.26
CA MET A 311 1.22 -4.79 12.17
C MET A 311 1.56 -6.06 11.40
N THR A 312 2.82 -6.39 11.24
CA THR A 312 3.29 -7.52 10.44
C THR A 312 3.62 -8.78 11.24
N GLY A 313 3.29 -8.81 12.53
CA GLY A 313 3.42 -10.01 13.37
C GLY A 313 4.22 -9.84 14.66
N GLY A 314 4.71 -8.65 14.96
CA GLY A 314 5.40 -8.33 16.22
C GLY A 314 6.87 -8.76 16.23
N GLN A 315 7.52 -8.78 15.07
CA GLN A 315 8.97 -8.95 14.98
C GLN A 315 9.69 -7.72 15.57
N PRO A 316 10.92 -7.88 16.09
CA PRO A 316 11.73 -6.74 16.49
C PRO A 316 12.05 -5.85 15.28
N ALA A 317 12.24 -4.56 15.49
CA ALA A 317 12.78 -3.67 14.47
C ALA A 317 14.26 -4.00 14.23
N ASP A 318 14.66 -4.11 12.97
CA ASP A 318 16.06 -4.34 12.61
C ASP A 318 16.92 -3.18 13.07
N GLY A 319 18.04 -3.47 13.74
CA GLY A 319 18.92 -2.47 14.33
C GLY A 319 18.36 -1.74 15.56
N GLY A 320 17.32 -2.32 16.21
CA GLY A 320 16.49 -1.74 17.24
C GLY A 320 17.20 -0.84 18.25
N PHE A 321 16.87 0.44 18.21
CA PHE A 321 17.33 1.43 19.19
C PHE A 321 16.49 1.36 20.46
N THR A 322 17.15 1.55 21.61
CA THR A 322 16.46 1.78 22.87
C THR A 322 15.95 3.23 22.92
N VAL A 323 14.96 3.49 23.77
CA VAL A 323 14.40 4.85 23.94
C VAL A 323 15.44 5.91 24.29
N PRO A 324 16.42 5.65 25.19
CA PRO A 324 17.53 6.61 25.42
C PRO A 324 18.38 6.87 24.17
N GLN A 325 18.64 5.86 23.35
CA GLN A 325 19.39 6.03 22.10
C GLN A 325 18.61 6.87 21.08
N ILE A 326 17.30 6.62 20.94
CA ILE A 326 16.41 7.42 20.10
C ILE A 326 16.42 8.88 20.58
N ALA A 327 16.27 9.11 21.91
CA ALA A 327 16.31 10.45 22.48
C ALA A 327 17.63 11.19 22.17
N ALA A 328 18.77 10.51 22.31
CA ALA A 328 20.07 11.07 21.97
C ALA A 328 20.20 11.39 20.47
N GLN A 329 19.70 10.50 19.61
CA GLN A 329 19.75 10.69 18.16
C GLN A 329 18.89 11.89 17.72
N VAL A 330 17.64 11.99 18.16
CA VAL A 330 16.78 13.10 17.75
C VAL A 330 17.23 14.45 18.32
N ALA A 331 17.84 14.45 19.50
CA ALA A 331 18.48 15.65 20.04
C ALA A 331 19.68 16.09 19.17
N ALA A 332 20.51 15.15 18.72
CA ALA A 332 21.61 15.41 17.79
C ALA A 332 21.13 15.88 16.41
N GLU A 333 19.95 15.45 15.95
CA GLU A 333 19.31 15.92 14.72
C GLU A 333 18.75 17.35 14.83
N GLY A 334 18.73 17.92 16.01
CA GLY A 334 18.35 19.33 16.24
C GLY A 334 16.98 19.52 16.91
N ALA A 335 16.39 18.47 17.50
CA ALA A 335 15.19 18.64 18.32
C ALA A 335 15.46 19.61 19.48
N LYS A 336 14.64 20.67 19.57
CA LYS A 336 14.78 21.69 20.64
C LYS A 336 14.41 21.14 22.00
N GLN A 337 13.45 20.25 22.05
CA GLN A 337 12.99 19.56 23.25
C GLN A 337 12.66 18.10 22.92
N VAL A 338 13.04 17.20 23.83
CA VAL A 338 12.70 15.78 23.76
C VAL A 338 11.92 15.40 25.03
N ARG A 339 10.75 14.81 24.87
CA ARG A 339 9.94 14.32 25.98
C ARG A 339 9.71 12.83 25.82
N VAL A 340 9.84 12.08 26.91
CA VAL A 340 9.52 10.67 26.97
C VAL A 340 8.31 10.48 27.85
N CYS A 341 7.21 9.93 27.29
CA CYS A 341 6.04 9.53 28.07
C CYS A 341 5.99 7.99 28.13
N SER A 342 6.02 7.44 29.35
CA SER A 342 6.03 5.99 29.57
C SER A 342 4.91 5.53 30.50
N ASP A 343 4.43 4.29 30.33
CA ASP A 343 3.57 3.63 31.30
C ASP A 343 4.30 3.21 32.60
N ASP A 344 5.64 3.22 32.56
CA ASP A 344 6.53 2.94 33.66
C ASP A 344 7.82 3.79 33.55
N PRO A 345 7.82 5.03 34.06
CA PRO A 345 9.00 5.90 34.02
C PRO A 345 10.22 5.34 34.76
N ASP A 346 10.00 4.49 35.78
CA ASP A 346 11.04 3.95 36.64
C ASP A 346 11.75 2.73 36.00
N LYS A 347 11.28 2.26 34.84
CA LYS A 347 11.91 1.12 34.14
C LYS A 347 13.32 1.43 33.58
N TYR A 348 13.66 2.70 33.49
CA TYR A 348 14.98 3.08 33.01
C TYR A 348 16.03 2.99 34.10
N PRO A 349 17.15 2.27 33.91
CA PRO A 349 18.18 2.10 34.93
C PRO A 349 18.73 3.44 35.44
N ILE A 350 19.03 3.49 36.73
CA ILE A 350 19.74 4.63 37.34
C ILE A 350 21.08 4.83 36.60
N GLY A 351 21.39 6.08 36.20
CA GLY A 351 22.59 6.39 35.44
C GLY A 351 22.40 6.31 33.91
N THR A 352 21.20 6.04 33.43
CA THR A 352 20.88 6.17 31.99
C THR A 352 21.19 7.60 31.54
N LYS A 353 21.99 7.72 30.46
CA LYS A 353 22.36 9.03 29.91
C LYS A 353 21.21 9.54 29.02
N TRP A 354 20.71 10.70 29.37
CA TRP A 354 19.69 11.42 28.62
C TRP A 354 20.25 12.73 28.07
N PRO A 355 19.75 13.23 26.92
CA PRO A 355 20.08 14.59 26.46
C PRO A 355 19.65 15.65 27.49
N GLU A 356 20.42 16.73 27.60
CA GLU A 356 20.13 17.83 28.56
C GLU A 356 18.76 18.48 28.32
N ASN A 357 18.31 18.52 27.06
CA ASN A 357 17.02 19.06 26.66
C ASN A 357 15.87 18.05 26.75
N SER A 358 16.01 16.99 27.55
CA SER A 358 15.01 15.94 27.68
C SER A 358 14.43 15.79 29.08
N SER A 359 13.21 15.26 29.18
CA SER A 359 12.58 14.85 30.44
C SER A 359 11.67 13.65 30.24
N ILE A 360 11.45 12.92 31.36
CA ILE A 360 10.63 11.70 31.40
C ILE A 360 9.37 11.99 32.19
N HIS A 361 8.24 11.53 31.71
CA HIS A 361 6.92 11.75 32.27
C HIS A 361 6.12 10.45 32.32
N HIS A 362 5.18 10.36 33.26
CA HIS A 362 4.18 9.30 33.20
C HIS A 362 3.20 9.55 32.04
N ARG A 363 2.73 8.50 31.39
CA ARG A 363 1.81 8.60 30.24
C ARG A 363 0.54 9.41 30.52
N ASP A 364 0.10 9.49 31.76
CA ASP A 364 -1.08 10.26 32.15
C ASP A 364 -0.87 11.78 32.02
N GLU A 365 0.37 12.23 31.93
CA GLU A 365 0.75 13.63 31.68
C GLU A 365 0.79 13.96 30.17
N LEU A 366 0.47 13.01 29.27
CA LEU A 366 0.62 13.17 27.83
C LEU A 366 0.02 14.45 27.28
N ASP A 367 -1.20 14.79 27.69
CA ASP A 367 -1.90 16.00 27.20
C ASP A 367 -1.14 17.27 27.59
N LYS A 368 -0.70 17.37 28.86
CA LYS A 368 0.12 18.48 29.34
C LYS A 368 1.43 18.60 28.55
N VAL A 369 2.14 17.49 28.40
CA VAL A 369 3.41 17.45 27.66
C VAL A 369 3.24 17.88 26.21
N GLN A 370 2.17 17.43 25.55
CA GLN A 370 1.88 17.84 24.18
C GLN A 370 1.55 19.34 24.06
N LYS A 371 0.82 19.90 25.04
CA LYS A 371 0.54 21.34 25.11
C LYS A 371 1.81 22.16 25.26
N GLU A 372 2.77 21.70 26.04
CA GLU A 372 4.08 22.34 26.15
C GLU A 372 4.86 22.27 24.84
N LEU A 373 4.90 21.09 24.20
CA LEU A 373 5.68 20.86 22.97
C LEU A 373 5.15 21.66 21.77
N ARG A 374 3.84 21.85 21.65
CA ARG A 374 3.27 22.62 20.53
C ARG A 374 3.62 24.11 20.53
N GLU A 375 4.05 24.64 21.68
CA GLU A 375 4.50 26.05 21.81
C GLU A 375 5.98 26.21 21.51
N ILE A 376 6.71 25.12 21.24
CA ILE A 376 8.14 25.16 20.89
C ILE A 376 8.31 25.54 19.43
N GLU A 377 9.07 26.59 19.18
CA GLU A 377 9.47 26.97 17.82
C GLU A 377 10.48 25.97 17.24
N GLY A 378 10.17 25.49 16.03
CA GLY A 378 10.96 24.50 15.32
C GLY A 378 10.56 23.05 15.65
N LEU A 379 11.54 22.17 15.60
CA LEU A 379 11.35 20.73 15.83
C LEU A 379 11.33 20.40 17.34
N SER A 380 10.32 19.69 17.78
CA SER A 380 10.31 18.98 19.05
C SER A 380 9.96 17.50 18.86
N VAL A 381 10.30 16.65 19.83
CA VAL A 381 10.05 15.20 19.75
C VAL A 381 9.44 14.68 21.04
N LEU A 382 8.36 13.91 20.90
CA LEU A 382 7.73 13.11 21.94
C LEU A 382 7.96 11.64 21.65
N ILE A 383 8.61 10.91 22.55
CA ILE A 383 8.72 9.46 22.49
C ILE A 383 7.68 8.86 23.43
N TYR A 384 6.70 8.16 22.90
CA TYR A 384 5.70 7.46 23.70
C TYR A 384 6.09 6.00 23.83
N ASP A 385 6.53 5.61 25.02
CA ASP A 385 7.12 4.29 25.29
C ASP A 385 6.16 3.41 26.09
N GLN A 386 5.50 2.51 25.36
CA GLN A 386 4.64 1.48 25.95
C GLN A 386 4.54 0.27 25.02
N THR A 387 4.92 -0.91 25.50
CA THR A 387 4.93 -2.15 24.71
C THR A 387 3.54 -2.47 24.12
N CYS A 388 3.53 -2.95 22.87
CA CYS A 388 2.34 -3.42 22.16
C CYS A 388 1.53 -4.43 22.99
N ALA A 389 0.20 -4.23 23.07
CA ALA A 389 -0.68 -5.11 23.86
C ALA A 389 -0.69 -6.57 23.38
N ALA A 390 -0.59 -6.79 22.05
CA ALA A 390 -0.50 -8.14 21.49
C ALA A 390 0.83 -8.80 21.86
N GLU A 391 1.92 -8.03 21.86
CA GLU A 391 3.23 -8.50 22.25
C GLU A 391 3.33 -8.76 23.75
N LYS A 392 2.76 -7.92 24.61
CA LYS A 392 2.62 -8.21 26.05
C LYS A 392 1.94 -9.56 26.29
N ARG A 393 0.84 -9.86 25.56
CA ARG A 393 0.15 -11.17 25.67
C ARG A 393 1.03 -12.33 25.22
N ARG A 394 1.76 -12.20 24.10
CA ARG A 394 2.68 -13.23 23.62
C ARG A 394 3.81 -13.51 24.61
N ARG A 395 4.44 -12.44 25.14
CA ARG A 395 5.55 -12.52 26.11
C ARG A 395 5.09 -13.18 27.42
N ARG A 396 3.89 -12.83 27.90
CA ARG A 396 3.28 -13.52 29.08
C ARG A 396 3.04 -14.98 28.82
N LYS A 397 2.43 -15.32 27.68
CA LYS A 397 2.21 -16.72 27.29
C LYS A 397 3.50 -17.54 27.19
N ARG A 398 4.62 -16.88 26.82
CA ARG A 398 5.96 -17.49 26.75
C ARG A 398 6.73 -17.45 28.06
N GLY A 399 6.18 -16.88 29.13
CA GLY A 399 6.85 -16.73 30.43
C GLY A 399 7.97 -15.67 30.45
N THR A 400 8.08 -14.82 29.41
CA THR A 400 9.13 -13.79 29.30
C THR A 400 8.66 -12.42 29.80
N MET A 401 7.42 -12.31 30.30
CA MET A 401 6.88 -11.10 30.94
C MET A 401 5.95 -11.51 32.07
N ILE A 402 6.05 -10.81 33.18
CA ILE A 402 5.25 -11.06 34.38
C ILE A 402 3.77 -10.74 34.10
N ASP A 403 2.87 -11.60 34.54
CA ASP A 403 1.43 -11.35 34.52
C ASP A 403 1.07 -10.24 35.54
N PRO A 404 0.16 -9.32 35.18
CA PRO A 404 -0.27 -8.29 36.13
C PRO A 404 -0.98 -8.93 37.33
N PRO A 405 -0.70 -8.44 38.56
CA PRO A 405 -1.27 -9.00 39.78
C PRO A 405 -2.78 -8.76 39.90
N LYS A 406 -3.31 -7.85 39.10
CA LYS A 406 -4.75 -7.48 39.06
C LYS A 406 -5.30 -7.63 37.65
N ARG A 407 -6.55 -8.07 37.54
CA ARG A 407 -7.31 -8.14 36.29
C ARG A 407 -8.60 -7.36 36.43
N ILE A 408 -9.04 -6.71 35.37
CA ILE A 408 -10.39 -6.17 35.28
C ILE A 408 -11.33 -7.35 35.11
N PHE A 409 -12.33 -7.42 35.96
CA PHE A 409 -13.43 -8.37 35.88
C PHE A 409 -14.72 -7.59 35.58
N VAL A 410 -15.43 -7.98 34.53
CA VAL A 410 -16.74 -7.46 34.19
C VAL A 410 -17.77 -8.46 34.70
N ASN A 411 -18.59 -8.06 35.61
CA ASN A 411 -19.72 -8.88 36.08
C ASN A 411 -20.85 -8.78 35.05
N GLU A 412 -21.02 -9.79 34.25
CA GLU A 412 -22.03 -9.85 33.18
C GLU A 412 -23.46 -9.76 33.71
N LEU A 413 -23.69 -10.10 35.00
CA LEU A 413 -25.02 -10.00 35.65
C LEU A 413 -25.40 -8.57 35.99
N VAL A 414 -24.44 -7.64 35.97
CA VAL A 414 -24.63 -6.24 36.32
C VAL A 414 -24.29 -5.30 35.20
N CYS A 415 -23.52 -5.77 34.21
CA CYS A 415 -23.07 -4.96 33.07
C CYS A 415 -24.23 -4.72 32.10
N GLU A 416 -24.61 -3.48 31.88
CA GLU A 416 -25.67 -3.07 30.96
C GLU A 416 -25.14 -2.86 29.51
N GLY A 417 -23.86 -3.04 29.27
CA GLY A 417 -23.24 -2.96 27.94
C GLY A 417 -23.17 -1.53 27.35
N CYS A 418 -23.17 -0.51 28.19
CA CYS A 418 -23.06 0.90 27.79
C CYS A 418 -21.68 1.29 27.27
#